data_8e8d9039f4b27fe4c1fa610a923a3879
#
_entry.id   8e8d9039f4b27fe4c1fa610a923a3879
#
_cell.length_a   1.000
_cell.length_b   1.000
_cell.length_c   1.000
_cell.angle_alpha   90.00
_cell.angle_beta   90.00
_cell.angle_gamma   90.00
#
_symmetry.space_group_name_H-M   'P 1'
#
loop_
_entity.id
_entity.type
_entity.pdbx_description
1 polymer ?
#
loop_
_entity_poly.entity_id
_entity_poly.type
_entity_poly.pdbx_seq_one_letter_code
_entity_poly.pdbx_strand_id
1 'polypeptide(L)'
;MFVVSALLLVAPESVAIAVGVPDPGDVKPQIVWKKIPFGAARKRQMARYSKRHYGERTYELTDPQVVVEHYTDGTSFDSAWNHFAANGTHLGEKPGVCAHFLIDSDGRIYQLVNLRIRCRHAIGMNWTAIGIEHVGTSADAILGDRDMMRASLRLTVWLMSRYGISWGNVIGHAETLQSPFHMELYEDWRCLTHADFNRSEMRIYRRRLRRFAERLEVPIGAAPHWVDSGC
;
A
#
# COMPACT_ATOMS: atom_id res chain seq x y z
N MET A 1 -7.27 -27.49 73.13
CA MET A 1 -6.88 -26.25 72.41
C MET A 1 -6.14 -26.71 71.12
N PHE A 2 -6.84 -26.82 70.01
CA PHE A 2 -6.26 -27.24 68.73
C PHE A 2 -5.95 -25.99 67.89
N VAL A 3 -4.67 -25.82 67.54
CA VAL A 3 -4.23 -24.76 66.65
C VAL A 3 -4.31 -25.30 65.23
N VAL A 4 -5.19 -24.70 64.38
CA VAL A 4 -5.30 -24.99 62.95
C VAL A 4 -4.39 -24.01 62.22
N SER A 5 -3.26 -24.52 61.68
CA SER A 5 -2.40 -23.74 60.79
C SER A 5 -3.02 -23.73 59.38
N ALA A 6 -3.38 -22.55 58.88
CA ALA A 6 -3.80 -22.35 57.52
C ALA A 6 -2.57 -22.18 56.59
N LEU A 7 -2.40 -23.11 55.67
CA LEU A 7 -1.41 -22.99 54.63
C LEU A 7 -1.94 -22.07 53.49
N LEU A 8 -1.36 -20.90 53.33
CA LEU A 8 -1.62 -20.02 52.21
C LEU A 8 -0.88 -20.55 50.97
N LEU A 9 -1.63 -21.09 50.01
CA LEU A 9 -1.14 -21.40 48.66
C LEU A 9 -1.03 -20.11 47.86
N VAL A 10 0.21 -19.67 47.63
CA VAL A 10 0.49 -18.58 46.69
C VAL A 10 0.52 -19.18 45.28
N ALA A 11 -0.46 -18.80 44.46
CA ALA A 11 -0.46 -19.17 43.04
C ALA A 11 0.66 -18.40 42.31
N PRO A 12 1.37 -19.04 41.37
CA PRO A 12 2.41 -18.34 40.57
C PRO A 12 1.74 -17.33 39.69
N GLU A 13 2.13 -16.06 39.78
CA GLU A 13 1.79 -15.01 38.83
C GLU A 13 2.42 -15.36 37.48
N SER A 14 1.58 -15.64 36.47
CA SER A 14 2.02 -15.79 35.08
C SER A 14 2.46 -14.42 34.57
N VAL A 15 3.75 -14.19 34.49
CA VAL A 15 4.31 -13.04 33.77
C VAL A 15 4.04 -13.24 32.29
N ALA A 16 3.01 -12.62 31.77
CA ALA A 16 2.80 -12.51 30.32
C ALA A 16 3.94 -11.62 29.77
N ILE A 17 4.90 -12.23 29.10
CA ILE A 17 5.90 -11.52 28.32
C ILE A 17 5.12 -10.86 27.18
N ALA A 18 4.94 -9.54 27.25
CA ALA A 18 4.43 -8.77 26.12
C ALA A 18 5.47 -8.89 25.00
N VAL A 19 5.18 -9.69 24.00
CA VAL A 19 5.98 -9.72 22.74
C VAL A 19 5.80 -8.34 22.14
N GLY A 20 6.85 -7.53 22.16
CA GLY A 20 6.83 -6.17 21.62
C GLY A 20 6.60 -6.24 20.11
N VAL A 21 5.75 -5.34 19.60
CA VAL A 21 5.59 -5.16 18.15
C VAL A 21 6.97 -4.81 17.57
N PRO A 22 7.46 -5.51 16.51
CA PRO A 22 8.77 -5.23 15.92
C PRO A 22 8.86 -3.77 15.48
N ASP A 23 10.02 -3.16 15.67
CA ASP A 23 10.28 -1.83 15.13
C ASP A 23 10.11 -1.86 13.59
N PRO A 24 9.40 -0.91 12.98
CA PRO A 24 9.29 -0.84 11.53
C PRO A 24 10.65 -0.88 10.79
N GLY A 25 11.73 -0.45 11.46
CA GLY A 25 13.11 -0.58 10.96
C GLY A 25 13.56 -2.02 10.75
N ASP A 26 13.15 -2.93 11.63
CA ASP A 26 13.58 -4.34 11.62
C ASP A 26 13.00 -5.13 10.43
N VAL A 27 11.82 -4.73 9.96
CA VAL A 27 11.14 -5.38 8.83
C VAL A 27 11.36 -4.67 7.50
N LYS A 28 12.02 -3.51 7.50
CA LYS A 28 12.27 -2.72 6.30
C LYS A 28 13.09 -3.50 5.27
N PRO A 29 12.61 -3.62 4.01
CA PRO A 29 13.43 -4.22 2.95
C PRO A 29 14.56 -3.30 2.52
N GLN A 30 15.51 -3.85 1.75
CA GLN A 30 16.45 -3.03 1.00
C GLN A 30 15.69 -2.26 -0.10
N ILE A 31 15.79 -0.95 -0.10
CA ILE A 31 15.11 -0.07 -1.05
C ILE A 31 16.16 0.82 -1.73
N VAL A 32 16.14 0.84 -3.06
CA VAL A 32 16.99 1.68 -3.89
C VAL A 32 16.22 2.94 -4.29
N TRP A 33 16.81 4.12 -4.08
CA TRP A 33 16.23 5.36 -4.61
C TRP A 33 16.46 5.48 -6.12
N LYS A 34 15.40 5.52 -6.89
CA LYS A 34 15.39 5.83 -8.33
C LYS A 34 14.37 6.93 -8.61
N LYS A 35 14.61 8.11 -8.07
CA LYS A 35 13.66 9.22 -8.06
C LYS A 35 13.22 9.62 -9.47
N ILE A 36 11.91 9.78 -9.66
CA ILE A 36 11.37 10.51 -10.80
C ILE A 36 11.37 12.02 -10.53
N PRO A 37 11.40 12.88 -11.56
CA PRO A 37 11.29 14.32 -11.39
C PRO A 37 9.94 14.70 -10.74
N PHE A 38 9.97 15.23 -9.52
CA PHE A 38 8.78 15.71 -8.79
C PHE A 38 9.04 17.09 -8.18
N GLY A 39 9.48 18.04 -9.02
CA GLY A 39 9.81 19.40 -8.63
C GLY A 39 8.57 20.27 -8.36
N ALA A 40 8.81 21.57 -8.14
CA ALA A 40 7.77 22.54 -7.76
C ALA A 40 6.59 22.59 -8.73
N ALA A 41 6.83 22.45 -10.05
CA ALA A 41 5.76 22.45 -11.04
C ALA A 41 4.82 21.26 -10.86
N ARG A 42 5.37 20.04 -10.70
CA ARG A 42 4.56 18.81 -10.51
C ARG A 42 3.83 18.83 -9.17
N LYS A 43 4.45 19.37 -8.11
CA LYS A 43 3.79 19.59 -6.81
C LYS A 43 2.59 20.52 -6.93
N ARG A 44 2.73 21.65 -7.65
CA ARG A 44 1.59 22.56 -7.92
C ARG A 44 0.48 21.90 -8.76
N GLN A 45 0.86 21.05 -9.72
CA GLN A 45 -0.10 20.26 -10.50
C GLN A 45 -0.88 19.29 -9.59
N MET A 46 -0.17 18.55 -8.73
CA MET A 46 -0.79 17.62 -7.78
C MET A 46 -1.70 18.35 -6.79
N ALA A 47 -1.33 19.52 -6.31
CA ALA A 47 -2.18 20.31 -5.43
C ALA A 47 -3.48 20.79 -6.13
N ARG A 48 -3.42 21.13 -7.43
CA ARG A 48 -4.64 21.45 -8.21
C ARG A 48 -5.51 20.22 -8.44
N TYR A 49 -4.89 19.11 -8.80
CA TYR A 49 -5.56 17.81 -8.93
C TYR A 49 -6.27 17.44 -7.63
N SER A 50 -5.56 17.47 -6.49
CA SER A 50 -6.14 17.16 -5.18
C SER A 50 -7.31 18.09 -4.81
N LYS A 51 -7.24 19.37 -5.17
CA LYS A 51 -8.36 20.28 -4.93
C LYS A 51 -9.60 19.91 -5.72
N ARG A 52 -9.44 19.47 -6.97
CA ARG A 52 -10.55 19.08 -7.84
C ARG A 52 -11.18 17.77 -7.42
N HIS A 53 -10.34 16.76 -7.09
CA HIS A 53 -10.77 15.40 -6.86
C HIS A 53 -11.07 15.08 -5.39
N TYR A 54 -10.45 15.81 -4.45
CA TYR A 54 -10.52 15.51 -3.00
C TYR A 54 -10.90 16.71 -2.14
N GLY A 55 -11.13 17.88 -2.74
CA GLY A 55 -11.49 19.08 -2.02
C GLY A 55 -10.33 19.83 -1.34
N GLU A 56 -9.14 19.25 -1.26
CA GLU A 56 -7.97 19.80 -0.59
C GLU A 56 -6.88 20.26 -1.57
N ARG A 57 -6.37 21.49 -1.38
CA ARG A 57 -5.30 21.99 -2.24
C ARG A 57 -3.92 21.65 -1.68
N THR A 58 -3.56 20.39 -1.72
CA THR A 58 -2.27 19.89 -1.24
C THR A 58 -1.67 18.86 -2.19
N TYR A 59 -0.35 18.74 -2.18
CA TYR A 59 0.39 17.63 -2.79
C TYR A 59 0.92 16.65 -1.74
N GLU A 60 0.66 16.92 -0.46
CA GLU A 60 1.21 16.17 0.65
C GLU A 60 0.33 14.96 0.99
N LEU A 61 0.96 13.80 1.16
CA LEU A 61 0.38 12.60 1.72
C LEU A 61 0.79 12.53 3.19
N THR A 62 -0.12 12.84 4.09
CA THR A 62 0.17 13.00 5.51
C THR A 62 -0.18 11.77 6.34
N ASP A 63 -1.23 11.06 5.96
CA ASP A 63 -1.78 9.92 6.72
C ASP A 63 -2.24 8.81 5.75
N PRO A 64 -1.31 8.00 5.21
CA PRO A 64 -1.67 6.92 4.31
C PRO A 64 -2.39 5.79 5.06
N GLN A 65 -3.62 5.46 4.62
CA GLN A 65 -4.47 4.42 5.18
C GLN A 65 -4.54 3.16 4.33
N VAL A 66 -4.05 3.23 3.08
CA VAL A 66 -4.22 2.18 2.07
C VAL A 66 -2.92 1.94 1.32
N VAL A 67 -2.64 0.68 1.01
CA VAL A 67 -1.68 0.30 -0.03
C VAL A 67 -2.46 -0.21 -1.22
N VAL A 68 -2.16 0.31 -2.42
CA VAL A 68 -2.73 -0.17 -3.68
C VAL A 68 -1.66 -0.88 -4.49
N GLU A 69 -1.92 -2.14 -4.80
CA GLU A 69 -1.06 -2.99 -5.62
C GLU A 69 -1.46 -2.85 -7.10
N HIS A 70 -0.44 -2.68 -7.97
CA HIS A 70 -0.57 -2.49 -9.40
C HIS A 70 0.41 -3.36 -10.16
N TYR A 71 0.20 -3.52 -11.47
CA TYR A 71 1.24 -3.98 -12.38
C TYR A 71 1.30 -3.06 -13.62
N THR A 72 2.50 -2.98 -14.22
CA THR A 72 2.84 -1.96 -15.22
C THR A 72 2.28 -2.25 -16.62
N ASP A 73 1.67 -3.42 -16.83
CA ASP A 73 1.30 -3.94 -18.17
C ASP A 73 2.49 -3.93 -19.17
N GLY A 74 3.68 -4.16 -18.62
CA GLY A 74 4.93 -4.15 -19.38
C GLY A 74 6.02 -4.97 -18.69
N THR A 75 7.08 -5.32 -19.44
CA THR A 75 8.18 -6.17 -18.97
C THR A 75 9.48 -5.42 -18.70
N SER A 76 9.46 -4.07 -18.76
CA SER A 76 10.67 -3.26 -18.63
C SER A 76 10.53 -2.24 -17.52
N PHE A 77 11.44 -2.31 -16.55
CA PHE A 77 11.60 -1.30 -15.51
C PHE A 77 11.82 0.11 -16.11
N ASP A 78 12.74 0.24 -17.05
CA ASP A 78 13.08 1.54 -17.65
C ASP A 78 11.89 2.15 -18.40
N SER A 79 11.05 1.33 -19.06
CA SER A 79 9.83 1.80 -19.72
C SER A 79 8.84 2.38 -18.70
N ALA A 80 8.57 1.67 -17.61
CA ALA A 80 7.69 2.12 -16.54
C ALA A 80 8.24 3.37 -15.85
N TRP A 81 9.54 3.37 -15.52
CA TRP A 81 10.17 4.52 -14.89
C TRP A 81 10.11 5.76 -15.78
N ASN A 82 10.43 5.63 -17.08
CA ASN A 82 10.37 6.73 -18.05
C ASN A 82 8.95 7.28 -18.20
N HIS A 83 7.94 6.41 -18.21
CA HIS A 83 6.54 6.82 -18.26
C HIS A 83 6.17 7.69 -17.04
N PHE A 84 6.53 7.26 -15.83
CA PHE A 84 6.29 8.03 -14.61
C PHE A 84 7.12 9.32 -14.54
N ALA A 85 8.35 9.31 -15.04
CA ALA A 85 9.23 10.46 -15.06
C ALA A 85 8.77 11.56 -16.01
N ALA A 86 8.16 11.18 -17.14
CA ALA A 86 7.75 12.11 -18.19
C ALA A 86 6.68 13.12 -17.75
N ASN A 87 5.90 12.83 -16.69
CA ASN A 87 4.82 13.70 -16.22
C ASN A 87 3.84 14.07 -17.35
N GLY A 88 3.51 13.09 -18.21
CA GLY A 88 2.57 13.25 -19.31
C GLY A 88 1.16 13.61 -18.84
N THR A 89 0.33 14.10 -19.74
CA THR A 89 -1.10 14.28 -19.46
C THR A 89 -1.78 12.91 -19.46
N HIS A 90 -2.66 12.66 -18.49
CA HIS A 90 -3.46 11.45 -18.41
C HIS A 90 -4.91 11.83 -18.12
N LEU A 91 -5.87 11.29 -18.87
CA LEU A 91 -7.29 11.67 -18.82
C LEU A 91 -7.49 13.20 -18.89
N GLY A 92 -6.75 13.87 -19.77
CA GLY A 92 -6.83 15.32 -19.95
C GLY A 92 -6.19 16.18 -18.87
N GLU A 93 -5.63 15.60 -17.81
CA GLU A 93 -5.10 16.32 -16.64
C GLU A 93 -3.63 16.03 -16.31
N LYS A 94 -3.01 17.01 -15.65
CA LYS A 94 -1.73 16.89 -14.95
C LYS A 94 -1.92 16.94 -13.43
N PRO A 95 -1.02 16.32 -12.64
CA PRO A 95 0.23 15.68 -13.07
C PRO A 95 -0.04 14.38 -13.81
N GLY A 96 0.99 13.89 -14.52
CA GLY A 96 1.00 12.54 -15.04
C GLY A 96 0.98 11.49 -13.92
N VAL A 97 0.68 10.25 -14.28
CA VAL A 97 0.66 9.12 -13.36
C VAL A 97 2.04 8.85 -12.76
N CYS A 98 2.07 8.28 -11.58
CA CYS A 98 3.28 7.84 -10.88
C CYS A 98 2.92 6.77 -9.84
N ALA A 99 3.93 6.07 -9.32
CA ALA A 99 3.81 5.22 -8.14
C ALA A 99 4.86 5.60 -7.10
N HIS A 100 4.67 5.20 -5.84
CA HIS A 100 5.65 5.41 -4.79
C HIS A 100 6.81 4.43 -4.91
N PHE A 101 6.48 3.20 -5.29
CA PHE A 101 7.44 2.12 -5.50
C PHE A 101 7.23 1.45 -6.84
N LEU A 102 8.33 0.92 -7.38
CA LEU A 102 8.35 0.03 -8.52
C LEU A 102 9.22 -1.18 -8.15
N ILE A 103 8.66 -2.37 -8.26
CA ILE A 103 9.36 -3.64 -8.02
C ILE A 103 9.70 -4.24 -9.38
N ASP A 104 10.98 -4.47 -9.61
CA ASP A 104 11.46 -5.08 -10.85
C ASP A 104 11.29 -6.60 -10.84
N SER A 105 11.40 -7.22 -11.99
CA SER A 105 11.27 -8.68 -12.18
C SER A 105 12.30 -9.51 -11.40
N ASP A 106 13.43 -8.91 -11.00
CA ASP A 106 14.43 -9.55 -10.14
C ASP A 106 14.16 -9.38 -8.63
N GLY A 107 13.03 -8.79 -8.26
CA GLY A 107 12.64 -8.50 -6.88
C GLY A 107 13.32 -7.26 -6.27
N ARG A 108 14.06 -6.47 -7.03
CA ARG A 108 14.59 -5.19 -6.55
C ARG A 108 13.47 -4.18 -6.35
N ILE A 109 13.48 -3.53 -5.18
CA ILE A 109 12.51 -2.50 -4.81
C ILE A 109 13.12 -1.13 -5.05
N TYR A 110 12.47 -0.35 -5.90
CA TYR A 110 12.84 1.03 -6.16
C TYR A 110 11.81 1.99 -5.59
N GLN A 111 12.26 2.99 -4.82
CA GLN A 111 11.41 4.09 -4.39
C GLN A 111 11.54 5.25 -5.37
N LEU A 112 10.40 5.66 -5.95
CA LEU A 112 10.34 6.66 -7.00
C LEU A 112 10.00 8.06 -6.47
N VAL A 113 9.17 8.13 -5.43
CA VAL A 113 8.67 9.37 -4.84
C VAL A 113 8.77 9.29 -3.32
N ASN A 114 8.92 10.42 -2.66
CA ASN A 114 8.86 10.49 -1.20
C ASN A 114 7.45 10.13 -0.72
N LEU A 115 7.34 9.31 0.34
CA LEU A 115 6.07 8.85 0.89
C LEU A 115 5.17 9.96 1.47
N ARG A 116 5.70 11.18 1.58
CA ARG A 116 4.91 12.37 1.95
C ARG A 116 4.34 13.12 0.75
N ILE A 117 4.40 12.54 -0.45
CA ILE A 117 3.92 13.17 -1.68
C ILE A 117 2.80 12.31 -2.24
N ARG A 118 1.64 12.89 -2.50
CA ARG A 118 0.55 12.23 -3.24
C ARG A 118 1.01 11.91 -4.64
N CYS A 119 0.89 10.65 -5.02
CA CYS A 119 1.21 10.15 -6.35
C CYS A 119 -0.09 9.76 -7.05
N ARG A 120 -0.22 10.09 -8.32
CA ARG A 120 -1.43 9.80 -9.07
C ARG A 120 -1.33 8.39 -9.66
N HIS A 121 -1.89 7.38 -8.99
CA HIS A 121 -1.87 5.97 -9.38
C HIS A 121 -3.25 5.30 -9.35
N ALA A 122 -4.18 5.81 -8.54
CA ALA A 122 -5.53 5.26 -8.42
C ALA A 122 -6.54 6.38 -8.18
N ILE A 123 -7.51 6.51 -9.07
CA ILE A 123 -8.60 7.49 -8.95
C ILE A 123 -9.36 7.22 -7.64
N GLY A 124 -9.73 8.27 -6.94
CA GLY A 124 -10.43 8.17 -5.67
C GLY A 124 -9.55 7.80 -4.47
N MET A 125 -8.28 7.37 -4.68
CA MET A 125 -7.41 6.84 -3.62
C MET A 125 -6.15 7.67 -3.37
N ASN A 126 -5.70 8.51 -4.33
CA ASN A 126 -4.39 9.19 -4.24
C ASN A 126 -4.23 10.15 -3.05
N TRP A 127 -5.31 10.49 -2.35
CA TRP A 127 -5.28 11.34 -1.18
C TRP A 127 -4.80 10.63 0.08
N THR A 128 -4.89 9.29 0.12
CA THR A 128 -4.62 8.44 1.29
C THR A 128 -3.83 7.16 0.99
N ALA A 129 -3.51 6.88 -0.29
CA ALA A 129 -2.90 5.61 -0.67
C ALA A 129 -1.44 5.73 -1.07
N ILE A 130 -0.68 4.69 -0.74
CA ILE A 130 0.65 4.40 -1.27
C ILE A 130 0.51 3.38 -2.41
N GLY A 131 0.96 3.73 -3.62
CA GLY A 131 0.95 2.83 -4.78
C GLY A 131 2.24 2.04 -4.92
N ILE A 132 2.12 0.75 -5.17
CA ILE A 132 3.22 -0.17 -5.49
C ILE A 132 2.95 -0.75 -6.88
N GLU A 133 3.86 -0.53 -7.81
CA GLU A 133 3.84 -1.11 -9.14
C GLU A 133 4.77 -2.31 -9.23
N HIS A 134 4.35 -3.34 -9.95
CA HIS A 134 5.15 -4.52 -10.25
C HIS A 134 5.43 -4.57 -11.76
N VAL A 135 6.68 -4.71 -12.16
CA VAL A 135 7.02 -4.90 -13.57
C VAL A 135 6.48 -6.24 -14.03
N GLY A 136 5.45 -6.21 -14.85
CA GLY A 136 4.77 -7.42 -15.33
C GLY A 136 3.50 -7.11 -16.09
N THR A 137 2.97 -8.11 -16.78
CA THR A 137 1.81 -7.99 -17.68
C THR A 137 0.54 -8.62 -17.13
N SER A 138 0.61 -9.29 -15.96
CA SER A 138 -0.55 -9.87 -15.32
C SER A 138 -0.31 -10.15 -13.84
N ALA A 139 -1.36 -10.14 -13.05
CA ALA A 139 -1.31 -10.53 -11.64
C ALA A 139 -0.88 -11.99 -11.46
N ASP A 140 -1.29 -12.90 -12.33
CA ASP A 140 -0.89 -14.32 -12.28
C ASP A 140 0.62 -14.49 -12.44
N ALA A 141 1.25 -13.79 -13.38
CA ALA A 141 2.70 -13.82 -13.55
C ALA A 141 3.42 -13.31 -12.30
N ILE A 142 2.97 -12.19 -11.72
CA ILE A 142 3.53 -11.60 -10.51
C ILE A 142 3.33 -12.51 -9.30
N LEU A 143 2.12 -13.04 -9.13
CA LEU A 143 1.81 -13.97 -8.05
C LEU A 143 2.60 -15.30 -8.17
N GLY A 144 2.94 -15.71 -9.40
CA GLY A 144 3.76 -16.89 -9.69
C GLY A 144 5.26 -16.66 -9.45
N ASP A 145 5.74 -15.43 -9.53
CA ASP A 145 7.15 -15.09 -9.32
C ASP A 145 7.50 -15.05 -7.84
N ARG A 146 8.44 -15.88 -7.43
CA ARG A 146 8.79 -16.05 -6.02
C ARG A 146 9.59 -14.87 -5.46
N ASP A 147 10.50 -14.31 -6.25
CA ASP A 147 11.40 -13.27 -5.76
C ASP A 147 10.69 -11.91 -5.75
N MET A 148 9.91 -11.60 -6.78
CA MET A 148 9.04 -10.44 -6.81
C MET A 148 7.99 -10.48 -5.69
N MET A 149 7.32 -11.62 -5.48
CA MET A 149 6.36 -11.78 -4.38
C MET A 149 7.00 -11.63 -3.00
N ARG A 150 8.20 -12.15 -2.79
CA ARG A 150 8.91 -11.98 -1.52
C ARG A 150 9.22 -10.50 -1.27
N ALA A 151 9.68 -9.79 -2.30
CA ALA A 151 9.98 -8.36 -2.23
C ALA A 151 8.72 -7.54 -1.95
N SER A 152 7.65 -7.81 -2.68
CA SER A 152 6.35 -7.16 -2.53
C SER A 152 5.77 -7.35 -1.13
N LEU A 153 5.67 -8.59 -0.65
CA LEU A 153 5.15 -8.89 0.68
C LEU A 153 5.97 -8.21 1.79
N ARG A 154 7.30 -8.20 1.67
CA ARG A 154 8.15 -7.54 2.66
C ARG A 154 7.99 -6.02 2.65
N LEU A 155 7.89 -5.40 1.47
CA LEU A 155 7.62 -3.98 1.33
C LEU A 155 6.27 -3.61 1.94
N THR A 156 5.23 -4.36 1.61
CA THR A 156 3.87 -4.12 2.10
C THR A 156 3.78 -4.31 3.61
N VAL A 157 4.38 -5.36 4.20
CA VAL A 157 4.42 -5.55 5.65
C VAL A 157 5.16 -4.41 6.34
N TRP A 158 6.27 -3.92 5.76
CA TRP A 158 6.94 -2.74 6.28
C TRP A 158 6.06 -1.49 6.26
N LEU A 159 5.31 -1.25 5.18
CA LEU A 159 4.38 -0.12 5.10
C LEU A 159 3.23 -0.26 6.11
N MET A 160 2.68 -1.48 6.27
CA MET A 160 1.69 -1.79 7.30
C MET A 160 2.20 -1.44 8.70
N SER A 161 3.39 -1.93 9.06
CA SER A 161 4.01 -1.66 10.36
C SER A 161 4.28 -0.16 10.56
N ARG A 162 4.80 0.50 9.53
CA ARG A 162 5.19 1.91 9.60
C ARG A 162 4.01 2.87 9.77
N TYR A 163 2.88 2.58 9.15
CA TYR A 163 1.73 3.49 9.07
C TYR A 163 0.49 2.95 9.79
N GLY A 164 0.56 1.79 10.40
CA GLY A 164 -0.60 1.17 11.04
C GLY A 164 -1.67 0.69 10.06
N ILE A 165 -1.30 0.45 8.79
CA ILE A 165 -2.23 0.04 7.75
C ILE A 165 -2.64 -1.41 8.00
N SER A 166 -3.96 -1.66 8.13
CA SER A 166 -4.49 -3.01 8.25
C SER A 166 -4.34 -3.80 6.95
N TRP A 167 -4.14 -5.13 7.05
CA TRP A 167 -4.05 -5.99 5.87
C TRP A 167 -5.30 -5.94 4.98
N GLY A 168 -6.44 -5.58 5.56
CA GLY A 168 -7.68 -5.35 4.83
C GLY A 168 -7.67 -4.13 3.92
N ASN A 169 -6.79 -3.17 4.19
CA ASN A 169 -6.58 -1.96 3.39
C ASN A 169 -5.41 -2.11 2.40
N VAL A 170 -4.88 -3.33 2.24
CA VAL A 170 -4.01 -3.68 1.12
C VAL A 170 -4.88 -4.23 0.01
N ILE A 171 -5.10 -3.42 -1.01
CA ILE A 171 -6.08 -3.66 -2.08
C ILE A 171 -5.42 -3.63 -3.45
N GLY A 172 -6.07 -4.26 -4.42
CA GLY A 172 -5.72 -4.12 -5.83
C GLY A 172 -6.40 -2.90 -6.44
N HIS A 173 -5.88 -2.42 -7.57
CA HIS A 173 -6.48 -1.28 -8.26
C HIS A 173 -7.96 -1.53 -8.62
N ALA A 174 -8.28 -2.75 -9.08
CA ALA A 174 -9.66 -3.13 -9.40
C ALA A 174 -10.62 -3.15 -8.18
N GLU A 175 -10.10 -3.08 -6.96
CA GLU A 175 -10.91 -3.06 -5.73
C GLU A 175 -11.15 -1.64 -5.19
N THR A 176 -10.56 -0.61 -5.81
CA THR A 176 -10.57 0.76 -5.29
C THR A 176 -11.96 1.35 -5.11
N LEU A 177 -12.89 1.06 -6.02
CA LEU A 177 -14.27 1.56 -5.94
C LEU A 177 -15.03 1.06 -4.70
N GLN A 178 -14.71 -0.14 -4.20
CA GLN A 178 -15.35 -0.69 -3.02
C GLN A 178 -14.59 -0.44 -1.72
N SER A 179 -13.48 0.31 -1.77
CA SER A 179 -12.76 0.72 -0.56
C SER A 179 -13.57 1.76 0.22
N PRO A 180 -13.68 1.67 1.56
CA PRO A 180 -14.31 2.71 2.37
C PRO A 180 -13.54 4.04 2.32
N PHE A 181 -12.32 4.04 1.79
CA PHE A 181 -11.49 5.22 1.59
C PHE A 181 -11.64 5.84 0.20
N HIS A 182 -12.46 5.24 -0.69
CA HIS A 182 -12.69 5.82 -2.00
C HIS A 182 -13.41 7.16 -1.89
N MET A 183 -12.78 8.21 -2.41
CA MET A 183 -13.33 9.56 -2.44
C MET A 183 -12.98 10.21 -3.79
N GLU A 184 -13.98 10.46 -4.62
CA GLU A 184 -13.82 11.17 -5.90
C GLU A 184 -14.94 12.17 -6.04
N LEU A 185 -14.58 13.47 -6.07
CA LEU A 185 -15.53 14.59 -6.16
C LEU A 185 -15.85 14.99 -7.61
N TYR A 186 -14.99 14.58 -8.56
CA TYR A 186 -15.24 14.81 -9.97
C TYR A 186 -16.12 13.69 -10.52
N GLU A 187 -17.37 14.02 -10.78
CA GLU A 187 -18.44 13.04 -11.05
C GLU A 187 -18.12 12.10 -12.21
N ASP A 188 -17.55 12.63 -13.31
CA ASP A 188 -17.20 11.85 -14.50
C ASP A 188 -16.16 10.73 -14.21
N TRP A 189 -15.44 10.85 -13.10
CA TRP A 189 -14.40 9.89 -12.75
C TRP A 189 -14.74 9.01 -11.54
N ARG A 190 -15.86 9.25 -10.89
CA ARG A 190 -16.25 8.54 -9.66
C ARG A 190 -16.23 7.02 -9.81
N CYS A 191 -16.62 6.52 -10.98
CA CYS A 191 -16.68 5.09 -11.26
C CYS A 191 -15.51 4.58 -12.14
N LEU A 192 -14.46 5.38 -12.33
CA LEU A 192 -13.30 4.93 -13.08
C LEU A 192 -12.34 4.13 -12.20
N THR A 193 -11.99 2.94 -12.67
CA THR A 193 -10.95 2.09 -12.08
C THR A 193 -10.23 1.32 -13.16
N HIS A 194 -9.22 0.56 -12.79
CA HIS A 194 -8.44 -0.29 -13.68
C HIS A 194 -8.54 -1.75 -13.25
N ALA A 195 -8.34 -2.70 -14.18
CA ALA A 195 -8.59 -4.12 -13.91
C ALA A 195 -7.44 -4.83 -13.16
N ASP A 196 -6.31 -4.18 -12.95
CA ASP A 196 -5.13 -4.76 -12.33
C ASP A 196 -5.37 -5.12 -10.86
N PHE A 197 -4.93 -6.32 -10.51
CA PHE A 197 -5.12 -6.93 -9.19
C PHE A 197 -6.59 -6.95 -8.72
N ASN A 198 -7.38 -7.76 -9.39
CA ASN A 198 -8.79 -7.94 -9.03
C ASN A 198 -8.97 -8.71 -7.69
N ARG A 199 -10.22 -8.82 -7.23
CA ARG A 199 -10.55 -9.43 -5.93
C ARG A 199 -10.09 -10.88 -5.78
N SER A 200 -10.11 -11.67 -6.83
CA SER A 200 -9.68 -13.09 -6.79
C SER A 200 -8.15 -13.18 -6.63
N GLU A 201 -7.41 -12.35 -7.33
CA GLU A 201 -5.96 -12.23 -7.25
C GLU A 201 -5.53 -11.69 -5.89
N MET A 202 -6.19 -10.61 -5.42
CA MET A 202 -5.92 -10.05 -4.11
C MET A 202 -6.29 -10.96 -2.93
N ARG A 203 -7.21 -11.91 -3.10
CA ARG A 203 -7.41 -12.97 -2.11
C ARG A 203 -6.18 -13.84 -1.94
N ILE A 204 -5.49 -14.16 -3.02
CA ILE A 204 -4.24 -14.93 -2.99
C ILE A 204 -3.14 -14.10 -2.36
N TYR A 205 -2.97 -12.85 -2.82
CA TYR A 205 -1.98 -11.90 -2.30
C TYR A 205 -2.15 -11.70 -0.78
N ARG A 206 -3.34 -11.28 -0.32
CA ARG A 206 -3.64 -11.00 1.10
C ARG A 206 -3.48 -12.24 1.99
N ARG A 207 -3.79 -13.45 1.51
CA ARG A 207 -3.53 -14.69 2.26
C ARG A 207 -2.04 -14.91 2.48
N ARG A 208 -1.21 -14.64 1.47
CA ARG A 208 0.27 -14.72 1.57
C ARG A 208 0.82 -13.63 2.46
N LEU A 209 0.32 -12.40 2.31
CA LEU A 209 0.69 -11.24 3.12
C LEU A 209 0.45 -11.50 4.62
N ARG A 210 -0.73 -11.99 4.97
CA ARG A 210 -1.07 -12.33 6.34
C ARG A 210 -0.09 -13.34 6.95
N ARG A 211 0.16 -14.44 6.26
CA ARG A 211 1.13 -15.46 6.71
C ARG A 211 2.55 -14.91 6.80
N PHE A 212 2.89 -13.96 5.94
CA PHE A 212 4.22 -13.34 5.96
C PHE A 212 4.36 -12.37 7.14
N ALA A 213 3.35 -11.56 7.41
CA ALA A 213 3.30 -10.65 8.56
C ALA A 213 3.31 -11.42 9.89
N GLU A 214 2.52 -12.51 10.00
CA GLU A 214 2.50 -13.40 11.18
C GLU A 214 3.90 -13.97 11.50
N ARG A 215 4.67 -14.37 10.48
CA ARG A 215 6.06 -14.86 10.68
C ARG A 215 7.05 -13.79 11.10
N LEU A 216 6.75 -12.53 10.84
CA LEU A 216 7.54 -11.36 11.24
C LEU A 216 6.98 -10.70 12.51
N GLU A 217 5.97 -11.30 13.13
CA GLU A 217 5.29 -10.79 14.33
C GLU A 217 4.71 -9.37 14.15
N VAL A 218 4.41 -8.99 12.90
CA VAL A 218 3.81 -7.70 12.58
C VAL A 218 2.28 -7.79 12.72
N PRO A 219 1.64 -6.90 13.48
CA PRO A 219 0.18 -6.85 13.59
C PRO A 219 -0.49 -6.68 12.24
N ILE A 220 -1.49 -7.50 11.95
CA ILE A 220 -2.20 -7.47 10.67
C ILE A 220 -3.40 -6.50 10.65
N GLY A 221 -3.91 -6.12 11.80
CA GLY A 221 -5.08 -5.23 11.91
C GLY A 221 -6.38 -5.87 11.41
N ALA A 222 -7.34 -5.02 11.01
CA ALA A 222 -8.67 -5.45 10.61
C ALA A 222 -8.71 -6.17 9.25
N ALA A 223 -9.68 -7.06 9.09
CA ALA A 223 -9.99 -7.73 7.82
C ALA A 223 -10.53 -6.73 6.77
N PRO A 224 -10.52 -7.10 5.47
CA PRO A 224 -11.10 -6.27 4.43
C PRO A 224 -12.55 -5.92 4.72
N HIS A 225 -12.87 -4.64 4.63
CA HIS A 225 -14.22 -4.11 4.66
C HIS A 225 -14.53 -3.48 3.31
N TRP A 226 -15.66 -3.86 2.72
CA TRP A 226 -16.07 -3.40 1.41
C TRP A 226 -17.38 -2.64 1.52
N VAL A 227 -17.47 -1.54 0.78
CA VAL A 227 -18.70 -0.75 0.65
C VAL A 227 -19.32 -0.93 -0.73
N ASP A 228 -20.61 -0.71 -0.84
CA ASP A 228 -21.24 -0.56 -2.14
C ASP A 228 -20.79 0.77 -2.76
N SER A 229 -20.18 0.70 -3.92
CA SER A 229 -19.67 1.88 -4.63
C SER A 229 -20.78 2.70 -5.31
N GLY A 230 -21.93 2.10 -5.55
CA GLY A 230 -22.96 2.67 -6.42
C GLY A 230 -22.51 2.75 -7.89
N CYS A 231 -21.41 2.06 -8.24
CA CYS A 231 -20.86 1.90 -9.59
C CYS A 231 -21.10 0.48 -10.11
#